data_c36f4305405a1537be855844413c1a9d
#
_entry.id   c36f4305405a1537be855844413c1a9d
#
_cell.length_a   1.000
_cell.length_b   1.000
_cell.length_c   1.000
_cell.angle_alpha   90.00
_cell.angle_beta   90.00
_cell.angle_gamma   90.00
#
_symmetry.space_group_name_H-M   'P 1'
#
loop_
_entity.id
_entity.type
_entity.pdbx_description
1 polymer ?
#
loop_
_entity_poly.entity_id
_entity_poly.type
_entity_poly.pdbx_seq_one_letter_code
_entity_poly.pdbx_strand_id
1 'polypeptide(L)'
;IEIEIQFSEAMDKKLTEGALFLSPNEKMEMKWKGDRLYLDTDLQSQTTYILTIGAGASDLRGNTLTNSFQMAFSTGSLLDPGSLQGNLYSTTETSTIAEVFIYERKKKSDRFDVEKPKYRTQCQVGGQYHFSRLSPGTYRVIAFEDINRNNYPDLEESIGIPSHDTKVRDT
;
A
#
# COMPACT_ATOMS: atom_id res chain seq x y z
N ILE A 1 -5.03 -6.49 18.31
CA ILE A 1 -4.64 -7.72 17.60
C ILE A 1 -3.15 -7.65 17.33
N GLU A 2 -2.42 -8.73 17.67
CA GLU A 2 -0.99 -8.83 17.41
C GLU A 2 -0.76 -9.66 16.13
N ILE A 3 0.02 -9.11 15.19
CA ILE A 3 0.45 -9.78 13.97
C ILE A 3 1.96 -10.01 14.08
N GLU A 4 2.41 -11.24 13.90
CA GLU A 4 3.84 -11.58 13.87
C GLU A 4 4.31 -11.76 12.43
N ILE A 5 5.41 -11.10 12.07
CA ILE A 5 6.11 -11.27 10.80
C ILE A 5 7.50 -11.81 11.11
N GLN A 6 7.83 -13.00 10.59
CA GLN A 6 9.17 -13.56 10.68
C GLN A 6 9.89 -13.41 9.36
N PHE A 7 11.05 -12.79 9.39
CA PHE A 7 11.96 -12.67 8.24
C PHE A 7 12.95 -13.82 8.23
N SER A 8 13.50 -14.14 7.06
CA SER A 8 14.54 -15.15 6.89
C SER A 8 15.91 -14.72 7.43
N GLU A 9 16.08 -13.42 7.65
CA GLU A 9 17.33 -12.81 8.12
C GLU A 9 17.08 -11.50 8.88
N ALA A 10 18.14 -10.94 9.46
CA ALA A 10 18.05 -9.69 10.20
C ALA A 10 17.83 -8.51 9.26
N MET A 11 16.78 -7.73 9.50
CA MET A 11 16.35 -6.61 8.69
C MET A 11 16.88 -5.27 9.20
N ASP A 12 17.10 -4.32 8.29
CA ASP A 12 17.16 -2.90 8.64
C ASP A 12 15.77 -2.45 9.12
N LYS A 13 15.65 -2.23 10.41
CA LYS A 13 14.38 -1.93 11.05
C LYS A 13 13.72 -0.69 10.48
N LYS A 14 14.50 0.39 10.31
CA LYS A 14 13.98 1.68 9.85
C LYS A 14 13.46 1.59 8.40
N LEU A 15 14.22 0.97 7.51
CA LEU A 15 13.81 0.80 6.11
C LEU A 15 12.62 -0.15 5.99
N THR A 16 12.60 -1.23 6.78
CA THR A 16 11.50 -2.20 6.76
C THR A 16 10.22 -1.62 7.34
N GLU A 17 10.29 -0.89 8.46
CA GLU A 17 9.13 -0.18 9.04
C GLU A 17 8.56 0.86 8.09
N GLY A 18 9.44 1.63 7.40
CA GLY A 18 9.03 2.61 6.39
C GLY A 18 8.37 1.99 5.15
N ALA A 19 8.72 0.73 4.83
CA ALA A 19 8.13 0.00 3.72
C ALA A 19 6.86 -0.79 4.09
N LEU A 20 6.46 -0.81 5.38
CA LEU A 20 5.32 -1.58 5.85
C LEU A 20 4.09 -0.69 6.00
N PHE A 21 2.97 -1.16 5.47
CA PHE A 21 1.69 -0.45 5.63
C PHE A 21 0.51 -1.41 5.65
N LEU A 22 -0.54 -0.98 6.38
CA LEU A 22 -1.80 -1.66 6.50
C LEU A 22 -2.88 -0.87 5.75
N SER A 23 -3.70 -1.55 4.97
CA SER A 23 -4.81 -0.94 4.23
C SER A 23 -6.13 -1.66 4.55
N PRO A 24 -7.19 -0.97 4.99
CA PRO A 24 -7.25 0.47 5.32
C PRO A 24 -6.22 0.87 6.37
N ASN A 25 -5.81 2.16 6.35
CA ASN A 25 -4.75 2.64 7.22
C ASN A 25 -5.20 2.69 8.68
N GLU A 26 -4.50 1.97 9.55
CA GLU A 26 -4.68 1.98 11.00
C GLU A 26 -3.35 2.26 11.69
N LYS A 27 -3.41 2.79 12.90
CA LYS A 27 -2.21 3.00 13.70
C LYS A 27 -1.63 1.64 14.10
N MET A 28 -0.34 1.46 13.85
CA MET A 28 0.40 0.25 14.23
C MET A 28 1.52 0.61 15.21
N GLU A 29 1.64 -0.15 16.30
CA GLU A 29 2.82 -0.14 17.15
C GLU A 29 3.72 -1.30 16.75
N MET A 30 4.99 -1.02 16.49
CA MET A 30 5.97 -1.98 15.97
C MET A 30 7.00 -2.34 17.01
N LYS A 31 7.21 -3.63 17.25
CA LYS A 31 8.21 -4.13 18.20
C LYS A 31 9.03 -5.25 17.58
N TRP A 32 10.36 -5.13 17.64
CA TRP A 32 11.29 -6.11 17.09
C TRP A 32 11.85 -7.04 18.17
N LYS A 33 11.92 -8.34 17.84
CA LYS A 33 12.62 -9.33 18.61
C LYS A 33 13.45 -10.23 17.69
N GLY A 34 14.73 -9.89 17.52
CA GLY A 34 15.59 -10.55 16.54
C GLY A 34 15.15 -10.28 15.11
N ASP A 35 14.84 -11.33 14.36
CA ASP A 35 14.33 -11.35 13.00
C ASP A 35 12.78 -11.28 12.91
N ARG A 36 12.11 -11.08 14.04
CA ARG A 36 10.65 -11.00 14.14
C ARG A 36 10.18 -9.59 14.41
N LEU A 37 9.16 -9.17 13.67
CA LEU A 37 8.43 -7.94 13.85
C LEU A 37 7.02 -8.26 14.37
N TYR A 38 6.67 -7.67 15.49
CA TYR A 38 5.34 -7.73 16.08
C TYR A 38 4.63 -6.41 15.83
N LEU A 39 3.45 -6.49 15.26
CA LEU A 39 2.57 -5.35 14.98
C LEU A 39 1.38 -5.43 15.94
N ASP A 40 1.22 -4.43 16.78
CA ASP A 40 0.03 -4.27 17.62
C ASP A 40 -0.84 -3.17 17.04
N THR A 41 -2.11 -3.49 16.78
CA THR A 41 -3.04 -2.59 16.09
C THR A 41 -4.49 -2.83 16.52
N ASP A 42 -5.25 -1.74 16.62
CA ASP A 42 -6.69 -1.76 16.88
C ASP A 42 -7.45 -1.82 15.55
N LEU A 43 -7.89 -3.01 15.18
CA LEU A 43 -8.60 -3.25 13.92
C LEU A 43 -10.11 -3.05 14.09
N GLN A 44 -10.74 -2.44 13.10
CA GLN A 44 -12.19 -2.32 13.02
C GLN A 44 -12.81 -3.70 12.76
N SER A 45 -14.00 -3.96 13.34
CA SER A 45 -14.74 -5.19 13.09
C SER A 45 -15.28 -5.24 11.66
N GLN A 46 -15.52 -6.46 11.14
CA GLN A 46 -16.10 -6.71 9.81
C GLN A 46 -15.35 -5.98 8.66
N THR A 47 -14.02 -5.93 8.74
CA THR A 47 -13.19 -5.17 7.80
C THR A 47 -12.12 -6.08 7.21
N THR A 48 -11.96 -6.01 5.90
CA THR A 48 -10.85 -6.66 5.18
C THR A 48 -9.63 -5.76 5.19
N TYR A 49 -8.51 -6.31 5.62
CA TYR A 49 -7.22 -5.64 5.66
C TYR A 49 -6.22 -6.27 4.70
N ILE A 50 -5.35 -5.45 4.15
CA ILE A 50 -4.19 -5.86 3.35
C ILE A 50 -2.95 -5.33 4.04
N LEU A 51 -2.13 -6.24 4.56
CA LEU A 51 -0.80 -5.92 5.07
C LEU A 51 0.19 -6.03 3.91
N THR A 52 0.94 -4.97 3.67
CA THR A 52 1.94 -4.91 2.60
C THR A 52 3.31 -4.64 3.20
N ILE A 53 4.31 -5.39 2.72
CA ILE A 53 5.73 -5.10 2.89
C ILE A 53 6.24 -4.68 1.52
N GLY A 54 6.53 -3.40 1.35
CA GLY A 54 7.00 -2.83 0.09
C GLY A 54 8.41 -3.31 -0.29
N ALA A 55 8.73 -3.19 -1.57
CA ALA A 55 10.04 -3.59 -2.10
C ALA A 55 11.23 -2.81 -1.50
N GLY A 56 10.97 -1.68 -0.84
CA GLY A 56 11.98 -0.92 -0.08
C GLY A 56 12.42 -1.53 1.24
N ALA A 57 11.77 -2.61 1.73
CA ALA A 57 12.24 -3.33 2.90
C ALA A 57 13.61 -3.97 2.61
N SER A 58 14.54 -3.81 3.54
CA SER A 58 15.95 -4.19 3.33
C SER A 58 16.51 -4.97 4.50
N ASP A 59 17.41 -5.90 4.20
CA ASP A 59 18.25 -6.54 5.21
C ASP A 59 19.38 -5.61 5.69
N LEU A 60 20.16 -6.05 6.66
CA LEU A 60 21.33 -5.31 7.19
C LEU A 60 22.51 -5.22 6.19
N ARG A 61 22.45 -5.95 5.08
CA ARG A 61 23.48 -5.93 4.03
C ARG A 61 23.10 -5.01 2.87
N GLY A 62 21.87 -4.43 2.91
CA GLY A 62 21.35 -3.56 1.86
C GLY A 62 20.61 -4.30 0.73
N ASN A 63 20.35 -5.60 0.86
CA ASN A 63 19.51 -6.30 -0.10
C ASN A 63 18.05 -5.95 0.14
N THR A 64 17.34 -5.53 -0.89
CA THR A 64 15.92 -5.20 -0.84
C THR A 64 15.08 -6.35 -1.38
N LEU A 65 13.77 -6.34 -1.04
CA LEU A 65 12.83 -7.27 -1.65
C LEU A 65 12.74 -7.03 -3.17
N THR A 66 12.70 -8.11 -3.94
CA THR A 66 12.52 -8.03 -5.40
C THR A 66 11.14 -7.48 -5.79
N ASN A 67 10.11 -7.86 -5.01
CA ASN A 67 8.74 -7.41 -5.17
C ASN A 67 8.13 -7.15 -3.80
N SER A 68 7.07 -6.34 -3.75
CA SER A 68 6.28 -6.19 -2.53
C SER A 68 5.57 -7.50 -2.18
N PHE A 69 5.47 -7.79 -0.89
CA PHE A 69 4.68 -8.89 -0.35
C PHE A 69 3.35 -8.35 0.17
N GLN A 70 2.24 -9.04 -0.13
CA GLN A 70 0.92 -8.66 0.35
C GLN A 70 0.20 -9.86 0.96
N MET A 71 -0.46 -9.64 2.08
CA MET A 71 -1.32 -10.61 2.75
C MET A 71 -2.66 -9.94 3.08
N ALA A 72 -3.76 -10.57 2.66
CA ALA A 72 -5.10 -10.12 3.01
C ALA A 72 -5.69 -10.98 4.14
N PHE A 73 -6.34 -10.31 5.10
CA PHE A 73 -7.09 -10.98 6.17
C PHE A 73 -8.33 -10.16 6.54
N SER A 74 -9.27 -10.75 7.26
CA SER A 74 -10.50 -10.06 7.68
C SER A 74 -10.76 -10.25 9.16
N THR A 75 -11.27 -9.22 9.81
CA THR A 75 -11.85 -9.26 11.15
C THR A 75 -13.32 -9.73 11.13
N GLY A 76 -13.89 -9.90 9.93
CA GLY A 76 -15.21 -10.46 9.68
C GLY A 76 -15.15 -11.92 9.21
N SER A 77 -16.28 -12.43 8.74
CA SER A 77 -16.42 -13.82 8.26
C SER A 77 -15.96 -14.00 6.81
N LEU A 78 -15.86 -12.93 6.04
CA LEU A 78 -15.52 -12.96 4.61
C LEU A 78 -14.48 -11.89 4.28
N LEU A 79 -13.72 -12.14 3.22
CA LEU A 79 -12.86 -11.14 2.58
C LEU A 79 -13.67 -10.38 1.52
N ASP A 80 -13.47 -9.09 1.41
CA ASP A 80 -14.05 -8.29 0.33
C ASP A 80 -13.62 -8.84 -1.05
N PRO A 81 -14.53 -8.94 -2.03
CA PRO A 81 -14.22 -9.53 -3.32
C PRO A 81 -13.63 -8.56 -4.34
N GLY A 82 -13.72 -7.25 -4.08
CA GLY A 82 -13.41 -6.21 -5.06
C GLY A 82 -11.95 -6.19 -5.50
N SER A 83 -11.72 -5.77 -6.74
CA SER A 83 -10.39 -5.56 -7.29
C SER A 83 -10.35 -4.34 -8.21
N LEU A 84 -9.14 -3.78 -8.37
CA LEU A 84 -8.85 -2.69 -9.30
C LEU A 84 -7.45 -2.90 -9.85
N GLN A 85 -7.32 -2.80 -11.17
CA GLN A 85 -6.02 -2.92 -11.82
C GLN A 85 -5.87 -1.84 -12.90
N GLY A 86 -4.63 -1.53 -13.24
CA GLY A 86 -4.32 -0.57 -14.29
C GLY A 86 -2.86 -0.58 -14.68
N ASN A 87 -2.54 0.32 -15.61
CA ASN A 87 -1.17 0.52 -16.06
C ASN A 87 -0.80 1.99 -15.90
N LEU A 88 0.37 2.24 -15.35
CA LEU A 88 1.01 3.55 -15.34
C LEU A 88 1.95 3.63 -16.53
N TYR A 89 1.82 4.68 -17.32
CA TYR A 89 2.71 4.98 -18.43
C TYR A 89 3.53 6.21 -18.05
N SER A 90 4.85 6.05 -18.01
CA SER A 90 5.80 7.17 -17.85
C SER A 90 6.33 7.59 -19.20
N THR A 91 6.53 8.89 -19.39
CA THR A 91 7.21 9.46 -20.57
C THR A 91 8.72 9.50 -20.38
N THR A 92 9.19 9.21 -19.18
CA THR A 92 10.62 9.15 -18.81
C THR A 92 10.98 7.73 -18.42
N GLU A 93 12.16 7.26 -18.82
CA GLU A 93 12.72 6.01 -18.29
C GLU A 93 13.16 6.24 -16.85
N THR A 94 12.30 5.90 -15.90
CA THR A 94 12.63 5.96 -14.48
C THR A 94 12.80 4.55 -13.95
N SER A 95 13.85 4.34 -13.17
CA SER A 95 14.08 3.09 -12.43
C SER A 95 13.34 3.04 -11.10
N THR A 96 12.58 4.08 -10.78
CA THR A 96 11.88 4.22 -9.51
C THR A 96 10.56 3.45 -9.56
N ILE A 97 10.30 2.65 -8.55
CA ILE A 97 9.02 1.97 -8.38
C ILE A 97 7.99 3.05 -7.98
N ALA A 98 6.95 3.21 -8.81
CA ALA A 98 5.90 4.17 -8.51
C ALA A 98 4.94 3.62 -7.45
N GLU A 99 4.58 4.48 -6.51
CA GLU A 99 3.52 4.24 -5.54
C GLU A 99 2.15 4.50 -6.19
N VAL A 100 1.16 3.70 -5.84
CA VAL A 100 -0.23 3.87 -6.27
C VAL A 100 -1.14 3.89 -5.06
N PHE A 101 -1.80 5.00 -4.86
CA PHE A 101 -2.73 5.23 -3.77
C PHE A 101 -4.16 5.31 -4.29
N ILE A 102 -5.11 4.78 -3.52
CA ILE A 102 -6.52 4.95 -3.82
C ILE A 102 -7.27 5.53 -2.63
N TYR A 103 -8.13 6.49 -2.94
CA TYR A 103 -8.92 7.26 -1.99
C TYR A 103 -10.39 6.99 -2.21
N GLU A 104 -11.11 6.61 -1.17
CA GLU A 104 -12.56 6.42 -1.26
C GLU A 104 -13.27 7.76 -1.45
N ARG A 105 -14.21 7.80 -2.39
CA ARG A 105 -15.04 8.97 -2.73
C ARG A 105 -16.49 8.70 -2.35
N LYS A 106 -16.99 9.30 -1.28
CA LYS A 106 -18.40 9.21 -0.88
C LYS A 106 -19.28 10.13 -1.74
N LYS A 107 -18.74 11.32 -2.10
CA LYS A 107 -19.39 12.29 -3.00
C LYS A 107 -18.39 12.81 -4.03
N LYS A 108 -18.88 13.23 -5.20
CA LYS A 108 -18.03 13.76 -6.28
C LYS A 108 -17.26 15.03 -5.87
N SER A 109 -17.80 15.80 -4.93
CA SER A 109 -17.18 17.03 -4.40
C SER A 109 -16.25 16.79 -3.21
N ASP A 110 -16.08 15.56 -2.74
CA ASP A 110 -15.26 15.29 -1.57
C ASP A 110 -13.80 15.69 -1.84
N ARG A 111 -13.25 16.49 -0.94
CA ARG A 111 -11.82 16.66 -0.84
C ARG A 111 -11.27 15.45 -0.10
N PHE A 112 -10.17 14.92 -0.57
CA PHE A 112 -9.45 13.84 0.11
C PHE A 112 -8.11 14.37 0.62
N ASP A 113 -7.73 13.84 1.76
CA ASP A 113 -6.44 14.09 2.34
C ASP A 113 -5.42 13.18 1.64
N VAL A 114 -4.49 13.77 0.91
CA VAL A 114 -3.47 13.02 0.16
C VAL A 114 -2.57 12.18 1.07
N GLU A 115 -2.50 12.56 2.35
CA GLU A 115 -1.73 11.83 3.37
C GLU A 115 -2.46 10.58 3.89
N LYS A 116 -3.76 10.43 3.57
CA LYS A 116 -4.61 9.34 4.10
C LYS A 116 -5.26 8.51 3.00
N PRO A 117 -4.48 7.82 2.18
CA PRO A 117 -5.04 6.86 1.24
C PRO A 117 -5.75 5.72 1.99
N LYS A 118 -6.84 5.21 1.41
CA LYS A 118 -7.51 4.04 1.99
C LYS A 118 -6.73 2.75 1.71
N TYR A 119 -6.20 2.61 0.50
CA TYR A 119 -5.36 1.48 0.11
C TYR A 119 -4.12 1.96 -0.65
N ARG A 120 -3.04 1.20 -0.55
CA ARG A 120 -1.75 1.47 -1.18
C ARG A 120 -1.24 0.20 -1.86
N THR A 121 -0.56 0.40 -3.00
CA THR A 121 0.22 -0.65 -3.69
C THR A 121 1.37 0.01 -4.44
N GLN A 122 2.25 -0.80 -4.98
CA GLN A 122 3.35 -0.37 -5.84
C GLN A 122 3.15 -0.89 -7.25
N CYS A 123 3.59 -0.13 -8.26
CA CYS A 123 3.67 -0.63 -9.62
C CYS A 123 4.72 -1.75 -9.69
N GLN A 124 4.41 -2.77 -10.49
CA GLN A 124 5.38 -3.75 -10.91
C GLN A 124 6.26 -3.20 -12.04
N VAL A 125 7.36 -3.89 -12.34
CA VAL A 125 8.16 -3.61 -13.54
C VAL A 125 7.24 -3.63 -14.76
N GLY A 126 7.28 -2.55 -15.57
CA GLY A 126 6.34 -2.37 -16.69
C GLY A 126 5.09 -1.54 -16.37
N GLY A 127 5.00 -0.99 -15.15
CA GLY A 127 3.97 -0.03 -14.76
C GLY A 127 2.61 -0.64 -14.40
N GLN A 128 2.49 -1.95 -14.36
CA GLN A 128 1.23 -2.60 -13.94
C GLN A 128 1.03 -2.46 -12.44
N TYR A 129 -0.19 -2.16 -12.02
CA TYR A 129 -0.58 -2.20 -10.61
C TYR A 129 -1.90 -2.96 -10.42
N HIS A 130 -2.04 -3.56 -9.25
CA HIS A 130 -3.21 -4.34 -8.90
C HIS A 130 -3.55 -4.17 -7.42
N PHE A 131 -4.81 -3.88 -7.16
CA PHE A 131 -5.43 -3.97 -5.84
C PHE A 131 -6.39 -5.14 -5.82
N SER A 132 -6.32 -5.95 -4.79
CA SER A 132 -7.28 -7.03 -4.50
C SER A 132 -7.96 -6.75 -3.18
N ARG A 133 -9.06 -7.44 -2.93
CA ARG A 133 -9.75 -7.41 -1.64
C ARG A 133 -10.23 -6.02 -1.22
N LEU A 134 -10.67 -5.23 -2.20
CA LEU A 134 -11.23 -3.91 -1.96
C LEU A 134 -12.68 -4.01 -1.53
N SER A 135 -13.08 -3.19 -0.56
CA SER A 135 -14.50 -2.97 -0.27
C SER A 135 -15.20 -2.31 -1.47
N PRO A 136 -16.50 -2.60 -1.69
CA PRO A 136 -17.27 -1.91 -2.72
C PRO A 136 -17.27 -0.40 -2.48
N GLY A 137 -17.08 0.38 -3.57
CA GLY A 137 -16.98 1.84 -3.44
C GLY A 137 -16.57 2.53 -4.74
N THR A 138 -16.45 3.84 -4.67
CA THR A 138 -15.89 4.66 -5.74
C THR A 138 -14.55 5.18 -5.30
N TYR A 139 -13.53 5.01 -6.13
CA TYR A 139 -12.15 5.30 -5.78
C TYR A 139 -11.49 6.25 -6.77
N ARG A 140 -10.77 7.24 -6.24
CA ARG A 140 -9.80 8.04 -6.98
C ARG A 140 -8.43 7.39 -6.86
N VAL A 141 -7.79 7.15 -8.01
CA VAL A 141 -6.41 6.66 -8.08
C VAL A 141 -5.46 7.84 -8.21
N ILE A 142 -4.33 7.78 -7.51
CA ILE A 142 -3.18 8.67 -7.70
C ILE A 142 -1.94 7.79 -7.72
N ALA A 143 -1.12 7.94 -8.75
CA ALA A 143 0.18 7.30 -8.83
C ALA A 143 1.27 8.37 -8.79
N PHE A 144 2.40 8.10 -8.16
CA PHE A 144 3.53 9.04 -8.09
C PHE A 144 4.86 8.31 -7.95
N GLU A 145 5.93 8.98 -8.37
CA GLU A 145 7.29 8.48 -8.21
C GLU A 145 7.85 8.97 -6.88
N ASP A 146 7.84 8.13 -5.85
CA ASP A 146 8.35 8.47 -4.52
C ASP A 146 9.88 8.46 -4.51
N ILE A 147 10.50 9.55 -4.99
CA ILE A 147 11.95 9.69 -5.16
C ILE A 147 12.66 9.78 -3.81
N ASN A 148 12.07 10.50 -2.88
CA ASN A 148 12.65 10.74 -1.55
C ASN A 148 12.23 9.69 -0.51
N ARG A 149 11.36 8.74 -0.87
CA ARG A 149 10.87 7.63 -0.04
C ARG A 149 10.17 8.08 1.23
N ASN A 150 9.43 9.19 1.15
CA ASN A 150 8.63 9.69 2.26
C ASN A 150 7.19 9.15 2.26
N ASN A 151 6.80 8.41 1.23
CA ASN A 151 5.45 7.86 1.00
C ASN A 151 4.35 8.91 0.83
N TYR A 152 4.69 10.07 0.30
CA TYR A 152 3.76 11.16 -0.02
C TYR A 152 4.02 11.71 -1.41
N PRO A 153 2.98 12.07 -2.18
CA PRO A 153 3.17 12.74 -3.47
C PRO A 153 3.63 14.18 -3.25
N ASP A 154 4.85 14.49 -3.63
CA ASP A 154 5.45 15.81 -3.54
C ASP A 154 5.36 16.60 -4.85
N LEU A 155 5.51 17.94 -4.77
CA LEU A 155 5.42 18.84 -5.93
C LEU A 155 6.51 18.60 -6.99
N GLU A 156 7.65 18.04 -6.57
CA GLU A 156 8.80 17.78 -7.45
C GLU A 156 8.74 16.38 -8.07
N GLU A 157 7.73 15.59 -7.72
CA GLU A 157 7.55 14.23 -8.20
C GLU A 157 6.57 14.15 -9.36
N SER A 158 6.79 13.16 -10.24
CA SER A 158 5.86 12.87 -11.33
C SER A 158 4.58 12.27 -10.75
N ILE A 159 3.43 12.89 -11.03
CA ILE A 159 2.13 12.44 -10.53
C ILE A 159 1.22 12.07 -11.70
N GLY A 160 0.62 10.89 -11.64
CA GLY A 160 -0.39 10.40 -12.58
C GLY A 160 -1.77 10.33 -11.93
N ILE A 161 -2.77 10.94 -12.56
CA ILE A 161 -4.15 10.92 -12.10
C ILE A 161 -5.05 10.55 -13.29
N PRO A 162 -5.89 9.51 -13.21
CA PRO A 162 -6.83 9.16 -14.27
C PRO A 162 -7.92 10.22 -14.40
N SER A 163 -8.52 10.33 -15.58
CA SER A 163 -9.56 11.32 -15.91
C SER A 163 -10.85 11.14 -15.10
N HIS A 164 -11.11 9.96 -14.55
CA HIS A 164 -12.33 9.65 -13.81
C HIS A 164 -12.05 8.68 -12.63
N ASP A 165 -13.01 8.67 -11.70
CA ASP A 165 -12.99 7.75 -10.57
C ASP A 165 -13.42 6.35 -11.02
N THR A 166 -12.86 5.32 -10.40
CA THR A 166 -13.18 3.92 -10.68
C THR A 166 -14.18 3.38 -9.65
N LYS A 167 -15.20 2.66 -10.12
CA LYS A 167 -16.20 2.03 -9.27
C LYS A 167 -15.91 0.54 -9.09
N VAL A 168 -15.65 0.13 -7.86
CA VAL A 168 -15.54 -1.26 -7.44
C VAL A 168 -16.92 -1.72 -6.97
N ARG A 169 -17.39 -2.85 -7.49
CA ARG A 169 -18.71 -3.43 -7.19
C ARG A 169 -18.56 -4.70 -6.37
N ASP A 170 -19.61 -5.05 -5.62
CA ASP A 170 -19.84 -6.41 -5.15
C ASP A 170 -20.12 -7.30 -6.38
N THR A 171 -19.29 -8.28 -6.61
CA THR A 171 -19.46 -9.26 -7.70
C THR A 171 -19.70 -10.64 -7.13
#